data_03cdf396be2372aa6c5b04b932afbf72
#
_entry.id   03cdf396be2372aa6c5b04b932afbf72
#
_cell.length_a   1.000
_cell.length_b   1.000
_cell.length_c   1.000
_cell.angle_alpha   90.00
_cell.angle_beta   90.00
_cell.angle_gamma   90.00
#
_symmetry.space_group_name_H-M   'P 1'
#
loop_
_entity.id
_entity.type
_entity.pdbx_description
1 polymer ?
#
loop_
_entity_poly.entity_id
_entity_poly.type
_entity_poly.pdbx_seq_one_letter_code
_entity_poly.pdbx_strand_id
1 'polypeptide(L)'
;MVGIHRINAIIYVVEIKDFLIEAKKATYANANAEKVVASRRGSNDYEYSNNEMTYHDTYFGGTNFIGEEVVYGSNSEKPIWGMNYCGVTLDQKLSEDVMDKALRPALMKVGEDDTLPVRGPRRFINDNYEYTFNVDGDRERFDGVEEIRKDGALIYRLRCTGGKII
;
A
#
# COMPACT_ATOMS: atom_id res chain seq x y z
N MET A 1 34.38 3.09 -14.18
CA MET A 1 33.26 3.92 -13.63
C MET A 1 31.86 3.32 -13.79
N VAL A 2 31.71 2.08 -14.23
CA VAL A 2 30.39 1.42 -14.45
C VAL A 2 29.89 0.64 -13.21
N GLY A 3 30.80 0.32 -12.28
CA GLY A 3 30.45 -0.53 -11.12
C GLY A 3 29.68 0.17 -9.98
N ILE A 4 29.95 1.45 -9.74
CA ILE A 4 29.37 2.18 -8.58
C ILE A 4 27.88 2.47 -8.78
N HIS A 5 27.45 2.78 -10.00
CA HIS A 5 26.05 3.05 -10.31
C HIS A 5 25.15 1.80 -10.17
N ARG A 6 25.65 0.61 -10.49
CA ARG A 6 24.90 -0.65 -10.32
C ARG A 6 24.77 -1.06 -8.85
N ILE A 7 25.82 -0.87 -8.06
CA ILE A 7 25.80 -1.21 -6.63
C ILE A 7 24.80 -0.29 -5.90
N ASN A 8 24.86 1.02 -6.16
CA ASN A 8 23.92 1.98 -5.57
C ASN A 8 22.46 1.72 -5.99
N ALA A 9 22.21 1.30 -7.23
CA ALA A 9 20.86 0.95 -7.69
C ALA A 9 20.34 -0.33 -7.00
N ILE A 10 21.17 -1.33 -6.77
CA ILE A 10 20.79 -2.57 -6.08
C ILE A 10 20.52 -2.30 -4.60
N ILE A 11 21.35 -1.53 -3.92
CA ILE A 11 21.17 -1.15 -2.52
C ILE A 11 19.85 -0.37 -2.38
N TYR A 12 19.62 0.66 -3.19
CA TYR A 12 18.39 1.45 -3.20
C TYR A 12 17.14 0.58 -3.42
N VAL A 13 17.21 -0.40 -4.32
CA VAL A 13 16.10 -1.31 -4.64
C VAL A 13 15.75 -2.22 -3.46
N VAL A 14 16.73 -2.69 -2.71
CA VAL A 14 16.50 -3.51 -1.51
C VAL A 14 15.90 -2.67 -0.38
N GLU A 15 16.49 -1.50 -0.12
CA GLU A 15 16.08 -0.61 0.96
C GLU A 15 14.61 -0.16 0.83
N ILE A 16 14.17 0.29 -0.35
CA ILE A 16 12.79 0.75 -0.52
C ILE A 16 11.77 -0.39 -0.41
N LYS A 17 12.13 -1.61 -0.81
CA LYS A 17 11.27 -2.79 -0.66
C LYS A 17 10.97 -3.06 0.81
N ASP A 18 12.01 -3.18 1.60
CA ASP A 18 11.90 -3.51 3.02
C ASP A 18 11.22 -2.37 3.78
N PHE A 19 11.56 -1.13 3.46
CA PHE A 19 10.90 0.04 4.00
C PHE A 19 9.40 0.10 3.71
N LEU A 20 8.97 -0.21 2.49
CA LEU A 20 7.53 -0.27 2.14
C LEU A 20 6.79 -1.33 2.95
N ILE A 21 7.41 -2.50 3.17
CA ILE A 21 6.83 -3.56 4.00
C ILE A 21 6.64 -3.08 5.45
N GLU A 22 7.66 -2.46 6.02
CA GLU A 22 7.61 -1.92 7.38
C GLU A 22 6.55 -0.81 7.51
N ALA A 23 6.57 0.16 6.60
CA ALA A 23 5.66 1.29 6.60
C ALA A 23 4.19 0.86 6.52
N LYS A 24 3.86 -0.06 5.62
CA LYS A 24 2.49 -0.58 5.46
C LYS A 24 2.00 -1.32 6.71
N LYS A 25 2.86 -2.12 7.33
CA LYS A 25 2.55 -2.83 8.59
C LYS A 25 2.43 -1.88 9.79
N ALA A 26 3.11 -0.75 9.76
CA ALA A 26 3.06 0.26 10.81
C ALA A 26 1.88 1.23 10.68
N THR A 27 1.29 1.37 9.50
CA THR A 27 0.25 2.36 9.18
C THR A 27 -1.12 1.71 8.95
N TYR A 28 -1.75 1.92 7.83
CA TYR A 28 -3.14 1.56 7.54
C TYR A 28 -3.48 0.07 7.77
N ALA A 29 -2.56 -0.85 7.51
CA ALA A 29 -2.76 -2.28 7.76
C ALA A 29 -2.95 -2.59 9.26
N ASN A 30 -2.33 -1.81 10.12
CA ASN A 30 -2.44 -1.94 11.58
C ASN A 30 -3.70 -1.23 12.10
N ALA A 31 -4.63 -2.01 12.63
CA ALA A 31 -5.87 -1.46 13.20
C ALA A 31 -5.65 -0.49 14.39
N ASN A 32 -4.49 -0.58 15.04
CA ASN A 32 -4.11 0.29 16.17
C ASN A 32 -3.22 1.47 15.78
N ALA A 33 -2.93 1.65 14.47
CA ALA A 33 -2.14 2.79 14.02
C ALA A 33 -2.90 4.10 14.22
N GLU A 34 -2.22 5.09 14.75
CA GLU A 34 -2.79 6.44 14.92
C GLU A 34 -2.60 7.26 13.65
N LYS A 35 -3.62 8.06 13.32
CA LYS A 35 -3.53 9.03 12.23
C LYS A 35 -2.72 10.23 12.67
N VAL A 36 -1.95 10.78 11.75
CA VAL A 36 -1.27 12.06 11.95
C VAL A 36 -2.19 13.24 11.59
N VAL A 37 -1.71 14.47 11.80
CA VAL A 37 -2.45 15.68 11.42
C VAL A 37 -2.72 15.69 9.92
N ALA A 38 -3.97 15.96 9.54
CA ALA A 38 -4.38 15.99 8.14
C ALA A 38 -3.54 16.97 7.31
N SER A 39 -2.87 16.51 6.28
CA SER A 39 -2.06 17.34 5.37
C SER A 39 -2.92 18.16 4.41
N ARG A 40 -4.16 17.73 4.16
CA ARG A 40 -5.14 18.38 3.29
C ARG A 40 -6.50 18.45 3.97
N ARG A 41 -7.29 19.43 3.62
CA ARG A 41 -8.65 19.59 4.17
C ARG A 41 -9.49 18.32 3.92
N GLY A 42 -9.87 17.62 5.00
CA GLY A 42 -10.71 16.43 4.97
C GLY A 42 -9.97 15.13 4.63
N SER A 43 -8.64 15.13 4.59
CA SER A 43 -7.84 13.92 4.44
C SER A 43 -7.74 13.14 5.75
N ASN A 44 -7.43 11.85 5.60
CA ASN A 44 -6.95 10.97 6.66
C ASN A 44 -5.53 10.59 6.31
N ASP A 45 -4.61 10.80 7.24
CA ASP A 45 -3.19 10.68 6.97
C ASP A 45 -2.53 9.73 7.97
N TYR A 46 -1.62 8.90 7.44
CA TYR A 46 -0.69 8.10 8.22
C TYR A 46 0.74 8.42 7.82
N GLU A 47 1.65 8.33 8.76
CA GLU A 47 3.07 8.52 8.51
C GLU A 47 3.90 7.44 9.21
N TYR A 48 4.96 7.01 8.57
CA TYR A 48 5.99 6.14 9.13
C TYR A 48 7.36 6.62 8.68
N SER A 49 8.30 6.71 9.61
CA SER A 49 9.67 7.09 9.31
C SER A 49 10.67 6.15 9.97
N ASN A 50 11.75 5.87 9.27
CA ASN A 50 12.98 5.34 9.84
C ASN A 50 14.12 6.36 9.68
N ASN A 51 15.36 5.95 9.91
CA ASN A 51 16.52 6.86 9.80
C ASN A 51 16.80 7.35 8.38
N GLU A 52 16.22 6.71 7.36
CA GLU A 52 16.58 6.90 5.96
C GLU A 52 15.42 7.37 5.09
N MET A 53 14.18 7.03 5.43
CA MET A 53 13.01 7.32 4.61
C MET A 53 11.79 7.68 5.44
N THR A 54 10.89 8.47 4.83
CA THR A 54 9.56 8.77 5.36
C THR A 54 8.51 8.34 4.36
N TYR A 55 7.53 7.58 4.85
CA TYR A 55 6.32 7.17 4.12
C TYR A 55 5.15 7.99 4.60
N HIS A 56 4.36 8.51 3.68
CA HIS A 56 3.12 9.23 3.95
C HIS A 56 1.98 8.65 3.10
N ASP A 57 0.90 8.25 3.75
CA ASP A 57 -0.33 7.79 3.11
C ASP A 57 -1.45 8.80 3.41
N THR A 58 -2.04 9.35 2.35
CA THR A 58 -3.13 10.34 2.43
C THR A 58 -4.33 9.83 1.66
N TYR A 59 -5.51 9.77 2.30
CA TYR A 59 -6.73 9.36 1.61
C TYR A 59 -7.96 10.16 2.01
N PHE A 60 -8.98 10.12 1.14
CA PHE A 60 -10.29 10.73 1.31
C PHE A 60 -11.39 9.70 1.10
N GLY A 61 -12.47 9.84 1.87
CA GLY A 61 -13.64 8.98 1.76
C GLY A 61 -13.62 7.78 2.70
N GLY A 62 -14.53 6.88 2.49
CA GLY A 62 -14.74 5.68 3.28
C GLY A 62 -15.14 4.49 2.39
N THR A 63 -16.45 4.30 2.11
CA THR A 63 -16.93 3.25 1.21
C THR A 63 -16.43 3.42 -0.23
N ASN A 64 -16.44 4.65 -0.73
CA ASN A 64 -15.73 5.08 -1.92
C ASN A 64 -14.58 5.97 -1.46
N PHE A 65 -13.37 5.69 -1.91
CA PHE A 65 -12.18 6.39 -1.47
C PHE A 65 -11.14 6.54 -2.58
N ILE A 66 -10.34 7.57 -2.43
CA ILE A 66 -9.15 7.82 -3.23
C ILE A 66 -7.99 8.17 -2.31
N GLY A 67 -6.78 7.89 -2.72
CA GLY A 67 -5.60 8.28 -1.96
C GLY A 67 -4.30 8.13 -2.71
N GLU A 68 -3.24 8.48 -2.00
CA GLU A 68 -1.88 8.36 -2.49
C GLU A 68 -0.92 7.97 -1.35
N GLU A 69 0.07 7.18 -1.69
CA GLU A 69 1.20 6.87 -0.84
C GLU A 69 2.46 7.48 -1.46
N VAL A 70 3.29 8.12 -0.66
CA VAL A 70 4.54 8.74 -1.13
C VAL A 70 5.68 8.39 -0.19
N VAL A 71 6.84 8.06 -0.75
CA VAL A 71 8.08 7.83 0.00
C VAL A 71 9.07 8.95 -0.32
N TYR A 72 9.59 9.55 0.72
CA TYR A 72 10.65 10.57 0.68
C TYR A 72 11.97 9.96 1.14
N GLY A 73 13.06 10.30 0.47
CA GLY A 73 14.41 9.91 0.90
C GLY A 73 14.89 10.71 2.12
N SER A 74 15.93 10.24 2.76
CA SER A 74 16.50 10.88 3.95
C SER A 74 16.88 12.34 3.70
N ASN A 75 16.47 13.22 4.62
CA ASN A 75 16.73 14.66 4.58
C ASN A 75 16.30 15.33 3.27
N SER A 76 15.32 14.77 2.57
CA SER A 76 14.82 15.29 1.30
C SER A 76 13.32 15.51 1.36
N GLU A 77 12.86 16.69 0.96
CA GLU A 77 11.46 16.97 0.70
C GLU A 77 11.00 16.44 -0.68
N LYS A 78 11.94 15.86 -1.46
CA LYS A 78 11.61 15.32 -2.78
C LYS A 78 11.15 13.88 -2.65
N PRO A 79 9.98 13.55 -3.20
CA PRO A 79 9.52 12.17 -3.24
C PRO A 79 10.40 11.35 -4.19
N ILE A 80 10.63 10.09 -3.81
CA ILE A 80 11.44 9.14 -4.59
C ILE A 80 10.60 7.99 -5.15
N TRP A 81 9.43 7.75 -4.58
CA TRP A 81 8.48 6.74 -5.01
C TRP A 81 7.06 7.18 -4.62
N GLY A 82 6.05 6.73 -5.37
CA GLY A 82 4.66 6.99 -5.03
C GLY A 82 3.69 6.05 -5.72
N MET A 83 2.48 5.98 -5.15
CA MET A 83 1.35 5.21 -5.64
C MET A 83 0.07 6.00 -5.45
N ASN A 84 -0.76 6.10 -6.51
CA ASN A 84 -2.14 6.54 -6.39
C ASN A 84 -3.06 5.33 -6.34
N TYR A 85 -4.17 5.46 -5.63
CA TYR A 85 -5.17 4.41 -5.56
C TYR A 85 -6.59 4.97 -5.47
N CYS A 86 -7.55 4.18 -5.95
CA CYS A 86 -8.97 4.42 -5.73
C CYS A 86 -9.70 3.08 -5.55
N GLY A 87 -10.68 3.06 -4.65
CA GLY A 87 -11.39 1.84 -4.35
C GLY A 87 -12.82 2.07 -3.89
N VAL A 88 -13.56 0.96 -3.85
CA VAL A 88 -14.96 0.93 -3.44
C VAL A 88 -15.30 -0.37 -2.72
N THR A 89 -16.07 -0.27 -1.63
CA THR A 89 -16.82 -1.39 -1.05
C THR A 89 -18.22 -1.38 -1.67
N LEU A 90 -18.51 -2.43 -2.47
CA LEU A 90 -19.73 -2.52 -3.27
C LEU A 90 -20.99 -2.80 -2.42
N ASP A 91 -20.83 -3.45 -1.28
CA ASP A 91 -21.88 -3.63 -0.29
C ASP A 91 -21.52 -2.85 0.98
N GLN A 92 -22.15 -1.70 1.18
CA GLN A 92 -21.89 -0.80 2.31
C GLN A 92 -22.14 -1.46 3.68
N LYS A 93 -23.04 -2.44 3.75
CA LYS A 93 -23.34 -3.18 4.99
C LYS A 93 -22.17 -4.07 5.42
N LEU A 94 -21.28 -4.40 4.50
CA LEU A 94 -20.12 -5.23 4.75
C LEU A 94 -18.83 -4.42 4.95
N SER A 95 -18.88 -3.08 4.98
CA SER A 95 -17.68 -2.24 5.01
C SER A 95 -16.75 -2.53 6.19
N GLU A 96 -17.29 -2.69 7.41
CA GLU A 96 -16.49 -3.02 8.60
C GLU A 96 -15.92 -4.45 8.49
N ASP A 97 -16.74 -5.42 8.13
CA ASP A 97 -16.31 -6.81 7.94
C ASP A 97 -15.21 -6.93 6.88
N VAL A 98 -15.33 -6.21 5.76
CA VAL A 98 -14.29 -6.16 4.70
C VAL A 98 -12.98 -5.69 5.28
N MET A 99 -12.99 -4.62 6.07
CA MET A 99 -11.79 -4.07 6.68
C MET A 99 -11.16 -5.03 7.68
N ASP A 100 -11.94 -5.56 8.61
CA ASP A 100 -11.42 -6.28 9.77
C ASP A 100 -11.16 -7.77 9.49
N LYS A 101 -11.96 -8.39 8.61
CA LYS A 101 -11.83 -9.82 8.31
C LYS A 101 -11.02 -10.12 7.05
N ALA A 102 -10.88 -9.17 6.13
CA ALA A 102 -10.23 -9.42 4.86
C ALA A 102 -9.09 -8.44 4.56
N LEU A 103 -9.35 -7.14 4.45
CA LEU A 103 -8.39 -6.19 3.92
C LEU A 103 -7.17 -6.03 4.85
N ARG A 104 -7.36 -5.60 6.10
CA ARG A 104 -6.25 -5.41 7.05
C ARG A 104 -5.47 -6.69 7.31
N PRO A 105 -6.10 -7.85 7.58
CA PRO A 105 -5.37 -9.10 7.73
C PRO A 105 -4.53 -9.48 6.51
N ALA A 106 -5.04 -9.24 5.29
CA ALA A 106 -4.26 -9.45 4.07
C ALA A 106 -3.10 -8.47 3.94
N LEU A 107 -3.33 -7.17 4.19
CA LEU A 107 -2.28 -6.15 4.11
C LEU A 107 -1.16 -6.36 5.13
N MET A 108 -1.46 -6.91 6.31
CA MET A 108 -0.44 -7.29 7.30
C MET A 108 0.50 -8.40 6.81
N LYS A 109 0.13 -9.12 5.75
CA LYS A 109 0.94 -10.17 5.10
C LYS A 109 1.76 -9.67 3.90
N VAL A 110 1.85 -8.35 3.73
CA VAL A 110 2.70 -7.75 2.70
C VAL A 110 4.14 -8.26 2.83
N GLY A 111 4.73 -8.69 1.73
CA GLY A 111 6.09 -9.22 1.67
C GLY A 111 6.24 -10.69 2.10
N GLU A 112 5.15 -11.42 2.42
CA GLU A 112 5.20 -12.86 2.76
C GLU A 112 5.29 -13.76 1.51
N ASP A 113 5.02 -13.22 0.32
CA ASP A 113 5.21 -13.91 -0.96
C ASP A 113 6.06 -13.06 -1.93
N ASP A 114 6.21 -13.49 -3.18
CA ASP A 114 6.97 -12.81 -4.23
C ASP A 114 6.20 -11.67 -4.93
N THR A 115 4.98 -11.37 -4.49
CA THR A 115 4.18 -10.26 -5.02
C THR A 115 4.86 -8.92 -4.71
N LEU A 116 4.75 -7.97 -5.63
CA LEU A 116 5.26 -6.61 -5.42
C LEU A 116 4.66 -6.03 -4.13
N PRO A 117 5.47 -5.62 -3.13
CA PRO A 117 4.99 -5.30 -1.78
C PRO A 117 4.37 -3.89 -1.70
N VAL A 118 3.47 -3.58 -2.62
CA VAL A 118 2.72 -2.31 -2.65
C VAL A 118 1.31 -2.44 -2.06
N ARG A 119 0.81 -3.70 -1.94
CA ARG A 119 -0.44 -4.07 -1.26
C ARG A 119 -0.21 -5.39 -0.51
N GLY A 120 -1.26 -6.18 -0.25
CA GLY A 120 -1.15 -7.50 0.35
C GLY A 120 -0.52 -8.56 -0.57
N PRO A 121 -0.54 -9.83 -0.17
CA PRO A 121 -0.04 -10.94 -0.97
C PRO A 121 -0.93 -11.19 -2.19
N ARG A 122 -0.46 -12.03 -3.10
CA ARG A 122 -1.25 -12.43 -4.29
C ARG A 122 -2.63 -12.99 -3.91
N ARG A 123 -2.70 -13.74 -2.81
CA ARG A 123 -3.95 -14.33 -2.32
C ARG A 123 -3.91 -14.51 -0.81
N PHE A 124 -5.04 -14.22 -0.16
CA PHE A 124 -5.25 -14.48 1.26
C PHE A 124 -6.70 -14.91 1.47
N ILE A 125 -6.93 -15.92 2.32
CA ILE A 125 -8.26 -16.43 2.66
C ILE A 125 -8.44 -16.35 4.17
N ASN A 126 -9.58 -15.84 4.59
CA ASN A 126 -10.03 -15.86 5.96
C ASN A 126 -11.55 -16.18 5.99
N ASP A 127 -11.90 -17.33 6.51
CA ASP A 127 -13.25 -17.89 6.47
C ASP A 127 -13.81 -17.88 5.02
N ASN A 128 -14.91 -17.19 4.79
CA ASN A 128 -15.55 -17.06 3.49
C ASN A 128 -15.12 -15.79 2.72
N TYR A 129 -14.08 -15.08 3.18
CA TYR A 129 -13.47 -13.95 2.48
C TYR A 129 -12.23 -14.41 1.72
N GLU A 130 -12.15 -14.01 0.46
CA GLU A 130 -10.98 -14.19 -0.39
C GLU A 130 -10.47 -12.82 -0.86
N TYR A 131 -9.26 -12.49 -0.45
CA TYR A 131 -8.50 -11.35 -0.93
C TYR A 131 -7.58 -11.79 -2.07
N THR A 132 -7.49 -10.98 -3.12
CA THR A 132 -6.51 -11.14 -4.21
C THR A 132 -5.89 -9.80 -4.58
N PHE A 133 -4.60 -9.84 -4.92
CA PHE A 133 -3.89 -8.70 -5.52
C PHE A 133 -3.16 -9.15 -6.78
N ASN A 134 -3.57 -8.63 -7.91
CA ASN A 134 -2.94 -8.85 -9.20
C ASN A 134 -2.23 -7.57 -9.61
N VAL A 135 -0.92 -7.65 -9.81
CA VAL A 135 -0.06 -6.53 -10.16
C VAL A 135 0.79 -6.90 -11.37
N ASP A 136 0.91 -5.95 -12.29
CA ASP A 136 1.79 -5.98 -13.45
C ASP A 136 2.85 -4.90 -13.33
N GLY A 137 4.08 -5.20 -13.78
CA GLY A 137 5.23 -4.32 -13.66
C GLY A 137 6.12 -4.59 -12.46
N ASP A 138 6.84 -3.56 -12.05
CA ASP A 138 7.83 -3.62 -10.96
C ASP A 138 7.80 -2.33 -10.12
N ARG A 139 8.76 -2.13 -9.24
CA ARG A 139 8.84 -0.93 -8.39
C ARG A 139 9.14 0.37 -9.15
N GLU A 140 9.68 0.28 -10.35
CA GLU A 140 9.91 1.45 -11.20
C GLU A 140 8.60 1.93 -11.84
N ARG A 141 7.71 0.99 -12.19
CA ARG A 141 6.36 1.26 -12.70
C ARG A 141 5.47 0.04 -12.61
N PHE A 142 4.28 0.21 -12.05
CA PHE A 142 3.30 -0.87 -11.90
C PHE A 142 1.86 -0.37 -12.01
N ASP A 143 0.99 -1.31 -12.32
CA ASP A 143 -0.47 -1.19 -12.23
C ASP A 143 -1.01 -2.40 -11.47
N GLY A 144 -1.96 -2.19 -10.54
CA GLY A 144 -2.49 -3.26 -9.71
C GLY A 144 -4.00 -3.20 -9.51
N VAL A 145 -4.60 -4.37 -9.30
CA VAL A 145 -6.01 -4.54 -8.93
C VAL A 145 -6.10 -5.43 -7.70
N GLU A 146 -6.69 -4.88 -6.65
CA GLU A 146 -7.00 -5.57 -5.40
C GLU A 146 -8.50 -5.86 -5.34
N GLU A 147 -8.87 -7.08 -5.02
CA GLU A 147 -10.26 -7.49 -4.91
C GLU A 147 -10.50 -8.31 -3.63
N ILE A 148 -11.69 -8.16 -3.08
CA ILE A 148 -12.18 -9.04 -2.02
C ILE A 148 -13.52 -9.61 -2.44
N ARG A 149 -13.64 -10.93 -2.28
CA ARG A 149 -14.87 -11.67 -2.50
C ARG A 149 -15.36 -12.29 -1.20
N LYS A 150 -16.67 -12.33 -1.02
CA LYS A 150 -17.32 -13.07 0.07
C LYS A 150 -18.24 -14.11 -0.55
N ASP A 151 -18.06 -15.37 -0.19
CA ASP A 151 -18.82 -16.49 -0.79
C ASP A 151 -18.79 -16.46 -2.34
N GLY A 152 -17.65 -16.04 -2.93
CA GLY A 152 -17.44 -15.88 -4.37
C GLY A 152 -17.94 -14.57 -4.98
N ALA A 153 -18.82 -13.82 -4.29
CA ALA A 153 -19.33 -12.54 -4.77
C ALA A 153 -18.31 -11.41 -4.54
N LEU A 154 -18.04 -10.60 -5.56
CA LEU A 154 -17.17 -9.43 -5.45
C LEU A 154 -17.83 -8.36 -4.58
N ILE A 155 -17.16 -7.98 -3.49
CA ILE A 155 -17.66 -7.00 -2.52
C ILE A 155 -16.76 -5.78 -2.34
N TYR A 156 -15.52 -5.85 -2.81
CA TYR A 156 -14.55 -4.75 -2.73
C TYR A 156 -13.60 -4.80 -3.93
N ARG A 157 -13.26 -3.65 -4.44
CA ARG A 157 -12.22 -3.50 -5.47
C ARG A 157 -11.44 -2.19 -5.27
N LEU A 158 -10.12 -2.27 -5.44
CA LEU A 158 -9.23 -1.13 -5.54
C LEU A 158 -8.38 -1.26 -6.82
N ARG A 159 -8.09 -0.13 -7.44
CA ARG A 159 -7.07 0.00 -8.48
C ARG A 159 -5.95 0.90 -7.97
N CYS A 160 -4.73 0.55 -8.28
CA CYS A 160 -3.56 1.37 -7.98
C CYS A 160 -2.59 1.41 -9.15
N THR A 161 -1.83 2.49 -9.21
CA THR A 161 -0.73 2.66 -10.16
C THR A 161 0.35 3.50 -9.48
N GLY A 162 1.60 3.22 -9.80
CA GLY A 162 2.70 3.93 -9.16
C GLY A 162 4.07 3.53 -9.67
N GLY A 163 5.08 3.92 -8.91
CA GLY A 163 6.46 3.61 -9.21
C GLY A 163 7.43 4.68 -8.73
N LYS A 164 8.65 4.62 -9.27
CA LYS A 164 9.71 5.57 -8.96
C LYS A 164 9.39 6.96 -9.50
N ILE A 165 9.71 7.98 -8.70
CA ILE A 165 9.65 9.39 -9.06
C ILE A 165 11.08 9.87 -9.33
N ILE A 166 11.28 10.58 -10.45
CA ILE A 166 12.60 11.05 -10.92
C ILE A 166 12.63 12.57 -10.91
#